data_bb525c75e25b5a1f95e5d3301c315804
#
_entry.id   bb525c75e25b5a1f95e5d3301c315804
#
_cell.length_a   1.000
_cell.length_b   1.000
_cell.length_c   1.000
_cell.angle_alpha   90.00
_cell.angle_beta   90.00
_cell.angle_gamma   90.00
#
_symmetry.space_group_name_H-M   'P 1'
#
loop_
_entity.id
_entity.type
_entity.pdbx_description
1 polymer ?
#
loop_
_entity_poly.entity_id
_entity_poly.type
_entity_poly.pdbx_seq_one_letter_code
_entity_poly.pdbx_strand_id
1 'polypeptide(L)'
;LLPAGERNRIKGYAIEVSNLSKTFGSQQALSALHFQVRRGSVHGFLGPNGAGKTTTIKIILGLTSADQGQIRVLGQPLIYGRRHNHLRYLNYLPQDPVFPEGLTGAEALSLVAGVYGIERSKSRFRINKLLDHFDLQDAANRRVGVYSRGMQQRLGLAAVLLTEPELLILDEPVSALDPDGRKRVLEIINKLKGRATVFFSSHILADVERICDYVTIINKGRKLLDAKIRDLLNRYAIEQYNLTVKPEHFQLAANLIRQNSHVRKVTAHLNQLTVISKPGESSKMTEEILYGLVNSGVVITEFTPTRTNLEDAFFRVLQEYQQVE
;
A
#
# COMPACT_ATOMS: atom_id res chain seq x y z
N LEU A 1 -13.17 13.76 16.25
CA LEU A 1 -11.73 13.63 16.48
C LEU A 1 -11.55 13.45 17.98
N LEU A 2 -11.10 12.27 18.44
CA LEU A 2 -10.65 12.07 19.81
C LEU A 2 -9.48 13.02 20.09
N PRO A 3 -9.34 13.62 21.30
CA PRO A 3 -8.26 14.53 21.59
C PRO A 3 -6.91 13.87 21.36
N ALA A 4 -6.03 14.56 20.67
CA ALA A 4 -4.72 14.07 20.20
C ALA A 4 -3.71 13.72 21.31
N GLY A 5 -4.07 13.89 22.59
CA GLY A 5 -3.15 13.81 23.73
C GLY A 5 -2.93 12.44 24.34
N GLU A 6 -3.84 11.48 24.20
CA GLU A 6 -3.74 10.19 24.92
C GLU A 6 -3.41 8.99 24.01
N ARG A 7 -3.50 9.12 22.70
CA ARG A 7 -3.28 8.02 21.75
C ARG A 7 -1.80 7.71 21.45
N ASN A 8 -0.88 8.57 21.85
CA ASN A 8 0.54 8.50 21.43
C ASN A 8 1.41 7.55 22.28
N ARG A 9 0.81 6.69 23.13
CA ARG A 9 1.56 5.74 24.01
C ARG A 9 1.24 4.28 23.77
N ILE A 10 0.54 3.90 22.71
CA ILE A 10 0.21 2.48 22.51
C ILE A 10 1.36 1.80 21.77
N LYS A 11 2.39 1.39 22.51
CA LYS A 11 3.39 0.42 22.06
C LYS A 11 2.67 -0.90 21.76
N GLY A 12 3.06 -1.59 20.68
CA GLY A 12 2.54 -2.91 20.35
C GLY A 12 1.94 -3.00 18.96
N TYR A 13 1.25 -4.11 18.72
CA TYR A 13 0.71 -4.45 17.43
C TYR A 13 -0.83 -4.34 17.43
N ALA A 14 -1.39 -3.91 16.31
CA ALA A 14 -2.83 -3.91 16.07
C ALA A 14 -3.31 -5.24 15.51
N ILE A 15 -2.46 -5.92 14.73
CA ILE A 15 -2.70 -7.26 14.21
C ILE A 15 -1.43 -8.08 14.44
N GLU A 16 -1.60 -9.29 14.97
CA GLU A 16 -0.54 -10.30 15.10
C GLU A 16 -1.06 -11.60 14.51
N VAL A 17 -0.35 -12.12 13.54
CA VAL A 17 -0.66 -13.38 12.86
C VAL A 17 0.51 -14.33 13.06
N SER A 18 0.24 -15.54 13.55
CA SER A 18 1.25 -16.56 13.87
C SER A 18 0.86 -17.89 13.26
N ASN A 19 1.70 -18.39 12.33
CA ASN A 19 1.59 -19.72 11.68
C ASN A 19 0.21 -20.01 11.08
N LEU A 20 -0.39 -19.00 10.45
CA LEU A 20 -1.74 -19.08 9.91
C LEU A 20 -1.77 -19.94 8.65
N SER A 21 -2.59 -21.00 8.67
CA SER A 21 -2.81 -21.88 7.53
C SER A 21 -4.29 -22.02 7.23
N LYS A 22 -4.62 -22.10 5.92
CA LYS A 22 -6.00 -22.29 5.44
C LYS A 22 -6.02 -23.06 4.14
N THR A 23 -6.89 -24.05 4.06
CA THR A 23 -7.13 -24.86 2.86
C THR A 23 -8.63 -24.82 2.52
N PHE A 24 -8.95 -24.73 1.25
CA PHE A 24 -10.29 -24.84 0.70
C PHE A 24 -10.33 -26.02 -0.28
N GLY A 25 -11.00 -27.12 0.10
CA GLY A 25 -10.94 -28.36 -0.66
C GLY A 25 -9.51 -28.85 -0.78
N SER A 26 -8.98 -28.98 -2.00
CA SER A 26 -7.58 -29.34 -2.28
C SER A 26 -6.64 -28.16 -2.38
N GLN A 27 -7.13 -26.93 -2.37
CA GLN A 27 -6.30 -25.74 -2.60
C GLN A 27 -5.86 -25.13 -1.26
N GLN A 28 -4.56 -25.12 -1.00
CA GLN A 28 -3.97 -24.41 0.13
C GLN A 28 -3.90 -22.91 -0.19
N ALA A 29 -4.72 -22.12 0.50
CA ALA A 29 -4.77 -20.67 0.34
C ALA A 29 -3.75 -19.93 1.20
N LEU A 30 -3.42 -20.46 2.39
CA LEU A 30 -2.40 -19.93 3.31
C LEU A 30 -1.56 -21.06 3.88
N SER A 31 -0.26 -20.84 4.00
CA SER A 31 0.71 -21.80 4.51
C SER A 31 1.65 -21.16 5.52
N ALA A 32 1.43 -21.42 6.80
CA ALA A 32 2.23 -20.94 7.93
C ALA A 32 2.52 -19.42 7.89
N LEU A 33 1.54 -18.61 7.46
CA LEU A 33 1.70 -17.17 7.32
C LEU A 33 1.89 -16.52 8.70
N HIS A 34 2.90 -15.64 8.83
CA HIS A 34 3.16 -14.89 10.05
C HIS A 34 3.59 -13.45 9.73
N PHE A 35 2.98 -12.47 10.38
CA PHE A 35 3.33 -11.05 10.28
C PHE A 35 2.70 -10.23 11.42
N GLN A 36 3.13 -8.99 11.55
CA GLN A 36 2.65 -8.08 12.59
C GLN A 36 2.40 -6.68 12.02
N VAL A 37 1.29 -6.06 12.39
CA VAL A 37 0.93 -4.69 12.02
C VAL A 37 1.09 -3.79 13.23
N ARG A 38 1.99 -2.82 13.17
CA ARG A 38 2.24 -1.87 14.27
C ARG A 38 1.08 -0.91 14.45
N ARG A 39 0.73 -0.61 15.70
CA ARG A 39 -0.30 0.39 16.00
C ARG A 39 0.11 1.77 15.48
N GLY A 40 -0.87 2.51 14.94
CA GLY A 40 -0.70 3.86 14.39
C GLY A 40 0.05 3.93 13.06
N SER A 41 0.46 2.79 12.48
CA SER A 41 1.12 2.76 11.16
C SER A 41 0.14 2.55 10.01
N VAL A 42 0.57 2.91 8.81
CA VAL A 42 -0.03 2.46 7.56
C VAL A 42 0.78 1.27 7.05
N HIS A 43 0.16 0.11 6.97
CA HIS A 43 0.79 -1.16 6.61
C HIS A 43 0.20 -1.70 5.31
N GLY A 44 1.01 -1.85 4.28
CA GLY A 44 0.65 -2.44 3.00
C GLY A 44 0.76 -3.96 3.02
N PHE A 45 -0.25 -4.65 2.51
CA PHE A 45 -0.28 -6.11 2.35
C PHE A 45 -0.29 -6.44 0.87
N LEU A 46 0.91 -6.73 0.34
CA LEU A 46 1.16 -6.86 -1.09
C LEU A 46 1.19 -8.31 -1.55
N GLY A 47 0.72 -8.53 -2.76
CA GLY A 47 0.84 -9.80 -3.44
C GLY A 47 0.01 -9.85 -4.71
N PRO A 48 0.33 -10.75 -5.64
CA PRO A 48 -0.47 -10.95 -6.85
C PRO A 48 -1.89 -11.44 -6.52
N ASN A 49 -2.75 -11.48 -7.53
CA ASN A 49 -4.07 -12.08 -7.39
C ASN A 49 -3.93 -13.56 -7.04
N GLY A 50 -4.75 -14.04 -6.09
CA GLY A 50 -4.64 -15.41 -5.57
C GLY A 50 -3.53 -15.64 -4.53
N ALA A 51 -2.76 -14.62 -4.14
CA ALA A 51 -1.71 -14.76 -3.12
C ALA A 51 -2.22 -15.04 -1.70
N GLY A 52 -3.53 -14.94 -1.44
CA GLY A 52 -4.14 -15.17 -0.12
C GLY A 52 -4.53 -13.90 0.63
N LYS A 53 -4.45 -12.71 0.01
CA LYS A 53 -4.74 -11.41 0.66
C LYS A 53 -6.15 -11.36 1.28
N THR A 54 -7.18 -11.53 0.47
CA THR A 54 -8.59 -11.49 0.93
C THR A 54 -8.90 -12.62 1.91
N THR A 55 -8.32 -13.82 1.74
CA THR A 55 -8.45 -14.92 2.71
C THR A 55 -7.90 -14.53 4.07
N THR A 56 -6.70 -13.95 4.11
CA THR A 56 -6.07 -13.45 5.34
C THR A 56 -6.94 -12.39 6.00
N ILE A 57 -7.44 -11.42 5.24
CA ILE A 57 -8.34 -10.37 5.75
C ILE A 57 -9.61 -10.98 6.34
N LYS A 58 -10.28 -11.91 5.63
CA LYS A 58 -11.49 -12.56 6.14
C LYS A 58 -11.26 -13.32 7.45
N ILE A 59 -10.09 -13.93 7.62
CA ILE A 59 -9.76 -14.62 8.88
C ILE A 59 -9.49 -13.60 10.00
N ILE A 60 -8.78 -12.51 9.73
CA ILE A 60 -8.54 -11.40 10.69
C ILE A 60 -9.86 -10.75 11.14
N LEU A 61 -10.88 -10.73 10.28
CA LEU A 61 -12.21 -10.22 10.58
C LEU A 61 -13.09 -11.24 11.32
N GLY A 62 -12.65 -12.50 11.49
CA GLY A 62 -13.45 -13.57 12.03
C GLY A 62 -14.59 -14.06 11.12
N LEU A 63 -14.53 -13.73 9.83
CA LEU A 63 -15.52 -14.14 8.81
C LEU A 63 -15.28 -15.56 8.28
N THR A 64 -14.06 -16.07 8.46
CA THR A 64 -13.63 -17.41 8.04
C THR A 64 -12.71 -17.98 9.10
N SER A 65 -12.82 -19.30 9.37
CA SER A 65 -11.90 -20.00 10.28
C SER A 65 -10.55 -20.22 9.64
N ALA A 66 -9.49 -20.14 10.43
CA ALA A 66 -8.21 -20.76 10.10
C ALA A 66 -8.24 -22.26 10.39
N ASP A 67 -7.41 -23.05 9.70
CA ASP A 67 -7.23 -24.46 10.02
C ASP A 67 -6.14 -24.63 11.08
N GLN A 68 -5.12 -23.74 11.05
CA GLN A 68 -4.05 -23.68 12.04
C GLN A 68 -3.61 -22.24 12.27
N GLY A 69 -2.94 -22.01 13.39
CA GLY A 69 -2.36 -20.73 13.76
C GLY A 69 -3.21 -19.92 14.73
N GLN A 70 -2.71 -18.73 15.05
CA GLN A 70 -3.34 -17.83 16.01
C GLN A 70 -3.33 -16.40 15.48
N ILE A 71 -4.39 -15.67 15.84
CA ILE A 71 -4.52 -14.25 15.50
C ILE A 71 -4.86 -13.47 16.76
N ARG A 72 -4.22 -12.30 16.91
CA ARG A 72 -4.61 -11.28 17.87
C ARG A 72 -4.94 -10.00 17.12
N VAL A 73 -6.04 -9.37 17.49
CA VAL A 73 -6.51 -8.09 16.95
C VAL A 73 -6.67 -7.12 18.09
N LEU A 74 -6.05 -5.95 18.00
CA LEU A 74 -6.02 -4.94 19.06
C LEU A 74 -5.56 -5.49 20.42
N GLY A 75 -4.64 -6.48 20.40
CA GLY A 75 -4.08 -7.13 21.57
C GLY A 75 -4.94 -8.27 22.15
N GLN A 76 -6.10 -8.56 21.58
CA GLN A 76 -7.01 -9.62 22.03
C GLN A 76 -7.01 -10.81 21.07
N PRO A 77 -7.06 -12.05 21.56
CA PRO A 77 -7.15 -13.22 20.70
C PRO A 77 -8.46 -13.24 19.92
N LEU A 78 -8.39 -13.63 18.64
CA LEU A 78 -9.55 -13.82 17.79
C LEU A 78 -9.86 -15.33 17.67
N ILE A 79 -11.07 -15.72 18.05
CA ILE A 79 -11.56 -17.10 17.97
C ILE A 79 -12.78 -17.10 17.05
N TYR A 80 -12.70 -17.83 15.94
CA TYR A 80 -13.80 -17.95 14.99
C TYR A 80 -15.08 -18.44 15.68
N GLY A 81 -16.23 -17.87 15.28
CA GLY A 81 -17.54 -18.23 15.84
C GLY A 81 -17.85 -17.64 17.23
N ARG A 82 -16.92 -16.90 17.84
CA ARG A 82 -17.16 -16.16 19.09
C ARG A 82 -17.42 -14.68 18.83
N ARG A 83 -18.19 -14.06 19.71
CA ARG A 83 -18.38 -12.60 19.69
C ARG A 83 -17.19 -11.92 20.36
N HIS A 84 -16.66 -10.90 19.70
CA HIS A 84 -15.49 -10.15 20.16
C HIS A 84 -15.80 -8.66 20.28
N ASN A 85 -15.88 -8.13 21.50
CA ASN A 85 -16.24 -6.75 21.78
C ASN A 85 -15.20 -5.74 21.24
N HIS A 86 -13.93 -6.14 21.11
CA HIS A 86 -12.88 -5.28 20.59
C HIS A 86 -13.00 -5.01 19.07
N LEU A 87 -13.72 -5.86 18.32
CA LEU A 87 -13.95 -5.65 16.90
C LEU A 87 -14.82 -4.41 16.60
N ARG A 88 -15.54 -3.86 17.58
CA ARG A 88 -16.25 -2.58 17.43
C ARG A 88 -15.34 -1.41 17.12
N TYR A 89 -14.04 -1.51 17.40
CA TYR A 89 -13.03 -0.49 17.11
C TYR A 89 -12.30 -0.75 15.77
N LEU A 90 -12.72 -1.79 15.04
CA LEU A 90 -12.21 -2.17 13.74
C LEU A 90 -13.28 -1.91 12.69
N ASN A 91 -12.91 -1.23 11.59
CA ASN A 91 -13.75 -1.13 10.41
C ASN A 91 -13.10 -1.80 9.22
N TYR A 92 -13.94 -2.33 8.35
CA TYR A 92 -13.53 -3.04 7.14
C TYR A 92 -14.20 -2.44 5.90
N LEU A 93 -13.41 -2.15 4.90
CA LEU A 93 -13.88 -1.84 3.56
C LEU A 93 -13.57 -3.02 2.63
N PRO A 94 -14.57 -3.72 2.11
CA PRO A 94 -14.37 -4.73 1.07
C PRO A 94 -13.98 -4.09 -0.26
N GLN A 95 -13.43 -4.89 -1.16
CA GLN A 95 -13.07 -4.47 -2.52
C GLN A 95 -14.25 -3.87 -3.28
N ASP A 96 -15.44 -4.46 -3.14
CA ASP A 96 -16.69 -3.99 -3.70
C ASP A 96 -17.69 -3.73 -2.54
N PRO A 97 -17.78 -2.48 -2.05
CA PRO A 97 -18.72 -2.14 -0.98
C PRO A 97 -20.16 -2.15 -1.49
N VAL A 98 -21.05 -2.79 -0.74
CA VAL A 98 -22.48 -2.89 -1.09
C VAL A 98 -23.30 -2.07 -0.13
N PHE A 99 -24.23 -1.27 -0.66
CA PHE A 99 -25.19 -0.49 0.08
C PHE A 99 -26.62 -0.81 -0.41
N PRO A 100 -27.65 -0.62 0.43
CA PRO A 100 -29.02 -0.71 -0.03
C PRO A 100 -29.30 0.31 -1.14
N GLU A 101 -29.65 -0.15 -2.33
CA GLU A 101 -29.78 0.67 -3.54
C GLU A 101 -30.84 1.77 -3.43
N GLY A 102 -31.86 1.56 -2.61
CA GLY A 102 -32.95 2.51 -2.37
C GLY A 102 -32.59 3.73 -1.51
N LEU A 103 -31.48 3.66 -0.75
CA LEU A 103 -31.02 4.76 0.08
C LEU A 103 -30.23 5.79 -0.73
N THR A 104 -30.31 7.04 -0.32
CA THR A 104 -29.37 8.07 -0.79
C THR A 104 -28.01 7.91 -0.11
N GLY A 105 -26.96 8.55 -0.65
CA GLY A 105 -25.63 8.51 -0.03
C GLY A 105 -25.62 9.02 1.40
N ALA A 106 -26.36 10.11 1.69
CA ALA A 106 -26.50 10.65 3.04
C ALA A 106 -27.26 9.71 3.98
N GLU A 107 -28.33 9.08 3.50
CA GLU A 107 -29.09 8.08 4.28
C GLU A 107 -28.28 6.83 4.57
N ALA A 108 -27.49 6.34 3.62
CA ALA A 108 -26.60 5.20 3.81
C ALA A 108 -25.57 5.47 4.92
N LEU A 109 -24.94 6.65 4.93
CA LEU A 109 -24.05 7.06 6.03
C LEU A 109 -24.78 7.27 7.34
N SER A 110 -26.03 7.77 7.31
CA SER A 110 -26.86 7.94 8.51
C SER A 110 -27.23 6.59 9.11
N LEU A 111 -27.50 5.59 8.28
CA LEU A 111 -27.75 4.21 8.74
C LEU A 111 -26.51 3.64 9.46
N VAL A 112 -25.31 3.81 8.89
CA VAL A 112 -24.08 3.41 9.54
C VAL A 112 -23.89 4.13 10.87
N ALA A 113 -24.11 5.45 10.93
CA ALA A 113 -24.04 6.21 12.17
C ALA A 113 -24.99 5.67 13.24
N GLY A 114 -26.22 5.32 12.84
CA GLY A 114 -27.23 4.71 13.73
C GLY A 114 -26.81 3.37 14.30
N VAL A 115 -26.25 2.48 13.46
CA VAL A 115 -25.75 1.16 13.89
C VAL A 115 -24.66 1.29 14.95
N TYR A 116 -23.78 2.28 14.80
CA TYR A 116 -22.68 2.54 15.76
C TYR A 116 -23.10 3.45 16.93
N GLY A 117 -24.37 3.86 17.02
CA GLY A 117 -24.87 4.69 18.12
C GLY A 117 -24.31 6.11 18.15
N ILE A 118 -23.90 6.65 17.00
CA ILE A 118 -23.42 8.03 16.93
C ILE A 118 -24.59 9.01 17.06
N GLU A 119 -24.50 9.93 17.99
CA GLU A 119 -25.52 10.95 18.22
C GLU A 119 -25.86 11.72 16.93
N ARG A 120 -27.14 11.93 16.67
CA ARG A 120 -27.65 12.48 15.40
C ARG A 120 -27.08 13.86 15.04
N SER A 121 -26.87 14.72 16.02
CA SER A 121 -26.26 16.04 15.84
C SER A 121 -24.81 15.93 15.34
N LYS A 122 -24.02 15.07 15.96
CA LYS A 122 -22.62 14.80 15.62
C LYS A 122 -22.50 14.06 14.30
N SER A 123 -23.38 13.09 14.03
CA SER A 123 -23.35 12.31 12.79
C SER A 123 -23.62 13.19 11.57
N ARG A 124 -24.60 14.10 11.62
CA ARG A 124 -24.92 14.99 10.50
C ARG A 124 -23.72 15.86 10.07
N PHE A 125 -23.03 16.45 11.03
CA PHE A 125 -21.82 17.24 10.74
C PHE A 125 -20.70 16.40 10.11
N ARG A 126 -20.45 15.20 10.67
CA ARG A 126 -19.43 14.29 10.15
C ARG A 126 -19.77 13.76 8.75
N ILE A 127 -21.04 13.41 8.51
CA ILE A 127 -21.52 12.94 7.20
C ILE A 127 -21.29 14.00 6.14
N ASN A 128 -21.71 15.26 6.37
CA ASN A 128 -21.51 16.32 5.41
C ASN A 128 -20.02 16.54 5.10
N LYS A 129 -19.18 16.54 6.12
CA LYS A 129 -17.73 16.66 5.96
C LYS A 129 -17.10 15.51 5.18
N LEU A 130 -17.57 14.28 5.38
CA LEU A 130 -17.07 13.10 4.65
C LEU A 130 -17.55 13.10 3.20
N LEU A 131 -18.83 13.45 2.96
CA LEU A 131 -19.35 13.59 1.61
C LEU A 131 -18.56 14.62 0.80
N ASP A 132 -18.24 15.76 1.39
CA ASP A 132 -17.38 16.78 0.79
C ASP A 132 -15.96 16.25 0.52
N HIS A 133 -15.32 15.63 1.51
CA HIS A 133 -13.96 15.08 1.38
C HIS A 133 -13.83 14.02 0.29
N PHE A 134 -14.91 13.29 0.01
CA PHE A 134 -14.94 12.23 -0.99
C PHE A 134 -15.63 12.65 -2.30
N ASP A 135 -15.86 13.94 -2.54
CA ASP A 135 -16.55 14.50 -3.72
C ASP A 135 -17.90 13.82 -3.99
N LEU A 136 -18.68 13.64 -2.97
CA LEU A 136 -20.02 13.07 -3.03
C LEU A 136 -21.11 14.07 -2.62
N GLN A 137 -20.76 15.33 -2.34
CA GLN A 137 -21.70 16.34 -1.85
C GLN A 137 -22.86 16.57 -2.83
N ASP A 138 -22.56 16.72 -4.12
CA ASP A 138 -23.57 16.93 -5.17
C ASP A 138 -24.43 15.68 -5.44
N ALA A 139 -23.93 14.52 -5.04
CA ALA A 139 -24.61 13.24 -5.16
C ALA A 139 -25.26 12.77 -3.85
N ALA A 140 -25.11 13.52 -2.75
CA ALA A 140 -25.54 13.11 -1.41
C ALA A 140 -27.00 12.66 -1.33
N ASN A 141 -27.88 13.31 -2.09
CA ASN A 141 -29.31 13.04 -2.14
C ASN A 141 -29.74 12.13 -3.31
N ARG A 142 -28.79 11.62 -4.10
CA ARG A 142 -29.06 10.65 -5.16
C ARG A 142 -29.02 9.24 -4.57
N ARG A 143 -29.87 8.33 -5.09
CA ARG A 143 -29.89 6.92 -4.66
C ARG A 143 -28.56 6.22 -4.98
N VAL A 144 -28.08 5.40 -4.06
CA VAL A 144 -26.81 4.68 -4.22
C VAL A 144 -26.83 3.69 -5.39
N GLY A 145 -28.00 3.15 -5.74
CA GLY A 145 -28.19 2.29 -6.91
C GLY A 145 -27.79 2.93 -8.26
N VAL A 146 -27.73 4.27 -8.34
CA VAL A 146 -27.26 4.97 -9.56
C VAL A 146 -25.82 5.51 -9.44
N TYR A 147 -25.12 5.17 -8.37
CA TYR A 147 -23.72 5.54 -8.20
C TYR A 147 -22.83 4.69 -9.12
N SER A 148 -21.80 5.33 -9.68
CA SER A 148 -20.73 4.58 -10.34
C SER A 148 -19.95 3.73 -9.29
N ARG A 149 -19.22 2.72 -9.74
CA ARG A 149 -18.38 1.88 -8.90
C ARG A 149 -17.39 2.72 -8.07
N GLY A 150 -16.79 3.75 -8.68
CA GLY A 150 -15.90 4.68 -7.97
C GLY A 150 -16.62 5.54 -6.93
N MET A 151 -17.88 5.95 -7.17
CA MET A 151 -18.70 6.65 -6.17
C MET A 151 -19.07 5.72 -5.01
N GLN A 152 -19.44 4.47 -5.28
CA GLN A 152 -19.72 3.47 -4.24
C GLN A 152 -18.48 3.20 -3.39
N GLN A 153 -17.30 3.11 -3.99
CA GLN A 153 -16.03 2.95 -3.29
C GLN A 153 -15.74 4.14 -2.37
N ARG A 154 -15.93 5.37 -2.86
CA ARG A 154 -15.76 6.58 -2.07
C ARG A 154 -16.78 6.68 -0.93
N LEU A 155 -18.02 6.27 -1.16
CA LEU A 155 -19.03 6.18 -0.11
C LEU A 155 -18.66 5.13 0.95
N GLY A 156 -18.11 3.98 0.54
CA GLY A 156 -17.59 2.95 1.44
C GLY A 156 -16.47 3.48 2.34
N LEU A 157 -15.53 4.23 1.76
CA LEU A 157 -14.48 4.89 2.53
C LEU A 157 -15.04 5.91 3.53
N ALA A 158 -16.03 6.71 3.12
CA ALA A 158 -16.72 7.64 4.02
C ALA A 158 -17.39 6.88 5.18
N ALA A 159 -18.06 5.76 4.89
CA ALA A 159 -18.74 4.93 5.89
C ALA A 159 -17.79 4.37 6.94
N VAL A 160 -16.64 3.81 6.52
CA VAL A 160 -15.68 3.22 7.46
C VAL A 160 -14.91 4.25 8.27
N LEU A 161 -14.81 5.49 7.79
CA LEU A 161 -14.18 6.60 8.54
C LEU A 161 -15.13 7.36 9.46
N LEU A 162 -16.44 7.22 9.27
CA LEU A 162 -17.47 7.91 10.04
C LEU A 162 -17.37 7.64 11.55
N THR A 163 -16.97 6.43 11.92
CA THR A 163 -16.91 5.96 13.31
C THR A 163 -15.55 6.19 13.99
N GLU A 164 -14.57 6.74 13.27
CA GLU A 164 -13.21 7.00 13.78
C GLU A 164 -12.54 5.75 14.40
N PRO A 165 -12.36 4.66 13.64
CA PRO A 165 -11.85 3.38 14.16
C PRO A 165 -10.40 3.48 14.63
N GLU A 166 -10.00 2.58 15.55
CA GLU A 166 -8.58 2.39 15.92
C GLU A 166 -7.82 1.59 14.86
N LEU A 167 -8.51 0.63 14.22
CA LEU A 167 -7.97 -0.21 13.16
C LEU A 167 -8.90 -0.17 11.94
N LEU A 168 -8.31 0.17 10.81
CA LEU A 168 -8.99 0.21 9.51
C LEU A 168 -8.37 -0.85 8.60
N ILE A 169 -9.19 -1.79 8.14
CA ILE A 169 -8.80 -2.81 7.17
C ILE A 169 -9.46 -2.47 5.84
N LEU A 170 -8.64 -2.31 4.78
CA LEU A 170 -9.09 -1.92 3.45
C LEU A 170 -8.64 -2.98 2.43
N ASP A 171 -9.60 -3.60 1.75
CA ASP A 171 -9.30 -4.57 0.69
C ASP A 171 -9.35 -3.86 -0.66
N GLU A 172 -8.18 -3.66 -1.29
CA GLU A 172 -8.01 -3.00 -2.60
C GLU A 172 -8.73 -1.63 -2.69
N PRO A 173 -8.53 -0.68 -1.76
CA PRO A 173 -9.38 0.50 -1.58
C PRO A 173 -9.42 1.47 -2.75
N VAL A 174 -8.46 1.38 -3.69
CA VAL A 174 -8.30 2.33 -4.80
C VAL A 174 -8.46 1.69 -6.18
N SER A 175 -8.76 0.40 -6.26
CA SER A 175 -8.80 -0.37 -7.52
C SER A 175 -9.88 0.10 -8.49
N ALA A 176 -10.98 0.67 -7.99
CA ALA A 176 -12.12 1.13 -8.79
C ALA A 176 -12.11 2.65 -9.07
N LEU A 177 -11.04 3.36 -8.71
CA LEU A 177 -10.96 4.82 -8.80
C LEU A 177 -10.14 5.26 -10.00
N ASP A 178 -10.53 6.39 -10.56
CA ASP A 178 -9.74 7.17 -11.50
C ASP A 178 -8.46 7.74 -10.83
N PRO A 179 -7.47 8.23 -11.58
CA PRO A 179 -6.21 8.71 -11.03
C PRO A 179 -6.37 9.79 -9.95
N ASP A 180 -7.29 10.73 -10.13
CA ASP A 180 -7.52 11.83 -9.18
C ASP A 180 -8.20 11.33 -7.89
N GLY A 181 -9.24 10.52 -8.02
CA GLY A 181 -9.90 9.87 -6.88
C GLY A 181 -8.94 8.98 -6.09
N ARG A 182 -8.09 8.22 -6.79
CA ARG A 182 -7.02 7.40 -6.18
C ARG A 182 -6.04 8.25 -5.38
N LYS A 183 -5.54 9.34 -5.96
CA LYS A 183 -4.63 10.28 -5.28
C LYS A 183 -5.24 10.81 -3.99
N ARG A 184 -6.50 11.29 -4.03
CA ARG A 184 -7.21 11.82 -2.86
C ARG A 184 -7.38 10.78 -1.76
N VAL A 185 -7.80 9.56 -2.11
CA VAL A 185 -7.96 8.48 -1.13
C VAL A 185 -6.64 8.14 -0.45
N LEU A 186 -5.54 8.04 -1.21
CA LEU A 186 -4.22 7.81 -0.65
C LEU A 186 -3.77 8.94 0.29
N GLU A 187 -4.08 10.19 -0.04
CA GLU A 187 -3.81 11.34 0.83
C GLU A 187 -4.63 11.29 2.14
N ILE A 188 -5.90 10.87 2.07
CA ILE A 188 -6.73 10.66 3.25
C ILE A 188 -6.15 9.56 4.13
N ILE A 189 -5.78 8.42 3.56
CA ILE A 189 -5.15 7.32 4.30
C ILE A 189 -3.84 7.79 4.95
N ASN A 190 -3.02 8.55 4.24
CA ASN A 190 -1.76 9.08 4.79
C ASN A 190 -1.99 10.02 6.00
N LYS A 191 -3.08 10.81 6.00
CA LYS A 191 -3.46 11.68 7.13
C LYS A 191 -3.91 10.90 8.38
N LEU A 192 -4.18 9.61 8.26
CA LEU A 192 -4.53 8.74 9.40
C LEU A 192 -3.31 8.26 10.16
N LYS A 193 -2.09 8.37 9.63
CA LYS A 193 -0.86 7.99 10.32
C LYS A 193 -0.78 8.60 11.72
N GLY A 194 -0.45 7.77 12.70
CA GLY A 194 -0.39 8.16 14.11
C GLY A 194 -1.76 8.39 14.79
N ARG A 195 -2.88 8.37 14.04
CA ARG A 195 -4.24 8.55 14.56
C ARG A 195 -5.02 7.24 14.58
N ALA A 196 -4.86 6.43 13.55
CA ALA A 196 -5.41 5.09 13.42
C ALA A 196 -4.38 4.17 12.83
N THR A 197 -4.56 2.86 13.01
CA THR A 197 -3.80 1.85 12.29
C THR A 197 -4.53 1.55 10.99
N VAL A 198 -3.82 1.57 9.87
CA VAL A 198 -4.39 1.19 8.58
C VAL A 198 -3.64 -0.03 8.06
N PHE A 199 -4.38 -1.09 7.77
CA PHE A 199 -3.91 -2.28 7.09
C PHE A 199 -4.66 -2.41 5.77
N PHE A 200 -3.96 -2.27 4.64
CA PHE A 200 -4.63 -2.36 3.36
C PHE A 200 -3.93 -3.29 2.37
N SER A 201 -4.75 -4.05 1.66
CA SER A 201 -4.26 -4.88 0.56
C SER A 201 -4.11 -4.05 -0.70
N SER A 202 -3.08 -4.35 -1.49
CA SER A 202 -2.91 -3.80 -2.83
C SER A 202 -2.09 -4.75 -3.70
N HIS A 203 -2.27 -4.64 -5.01
CA HIS A 203 -1.36 -5.19 -6.01
C HIS A 203 -0.56 -4.07 -6.70
N ILE A 204 -0.78 -2.81 -6.32
CA ILE A 204 -0.15 -1.63 -6.91
C ILE A 204 0.94 -1.13 -5.98
N LEU A 205 2.19 -1.42 -6.35
CA LEU A 205 3.37 -1.14 -5.55
C LEU A 205 3.61 0.36 -5.31
N ALA A 206 3.37 1.20 -6.32
CA ALA A 206 3.54 2.65 -6.22
C ALA A 206 2.66 3.30 -5.14
N ASP A 207 1.44 2.78 -4.90
CA ASP A 207 0.57 3.29 -3.84
C ASP A 207 1.13 2.98 -2.47
N VAL A 208 1.61 1.75 -2.30
CA VAL A 208 2.18 1.28 -1.04
C VAL A 208 3.45 2.06 -0.72
N GLU A 209 4.34 2.25 -1.70
CA GLU A 209 5.54 3.07 -1.54
C GLU A 209 5.22 4.49 -1.08
N ARG A 210 4.18 5.08 -1.68
CA ARG A 210 3.80 6.47 -1.42
C ARG A 210 3.31 6.71 0.01
N ILE A 211 2.56 5.76 0.61
CA ILE A 211 1.85 6.04 1.87
C ILE A 211 2.18 5.08 3.02
N CYS A 212 2.77 3.91 2.77
CA CYS A 212 3.02 2.95 3.84
C CYS A 212 4.29 3.21 4.63
N ASP A 213 4.27 2.82 5.90
CA ASP A 213 5.44 2.77 6.76
C ASP A 213 6.09 1.39 6.70
N TYR A 214 5.25 0.35 6.59
CA TYR A 214 5.61 -1.07 6.57
C TYR A 214 4.91 -1.78 5.42
N VAL A 215 5.51 -2.86 4.98
CA VAL A 215 4.94 -3.74 3.96
C VAL A 215 5.18 -5.21 4.32
N THR A 216 4.13 -6.01 4.17
CA THR A 216 4.23 -7.47 4.12
C THR A 216 3.94 -7.92 2.69
N ILE A 217 4.88 -8.66 2.09
CA ILE A 217 4.75 -9.22 0.75
C ILE A 217 4.41 -10.70 0.89
N ILE A 218 3.35 -11.12 0.22
CA ILE A 218 2.93 -12.52 0.18
C ILE A 218 2.85 -13.06 -1.25
N ASN A 219 3.13 -14.34 -1.40
CA ASN A 219 2.91 -15.07 -2.64
C ASN A 219 2.51 -16.51 -2.33
N LYS A 220 1.54 -17.07 -3.07
CA LYS A 220 1.04 -18.45 -2.89
C LYS A 220 0.77 -18.81 -1.42
N GLY A 221 0.16 -17.89 -0.67
CA GLY A 221 -0.19 -18.10 0.75
C GLY A 221 0.96 -18.02 1.75
N ARG A 222 2.19 -17.71 1.31
CA ARG A 222 3.38 -17.61 2.15
C ARG A 222 3.89 -16.17 2.21
N LYS A 223 4.47 -15.79 3.34
CA LYS A 223 5.18 -14.53 3.47
C LYS A 223 6.53 -14.62 2.78
N LEU A 224 6.80 -13.67 1.87
CA LEU A 224 8.13 -13.50 1.27
C LEU A 224 8.96 -12.52 2.10
N LEU A 225 8.35 -11.42 2.52
CA LEU A 225 9.03 -10.34 3.21
C LEU A 225 8.08 -9.60 4.16
N ASP A 226 8.64 -9.06 5.24
CA ASP A 226 8.00 -8.13 6.16
C ASP A 226 9.05 -7.10 6.60
N ALA A 227 8.88 -5.83 6.20
CA ALA A 227 9.89 -4.79 6.43
C ALA A 227 9.29 -3.38 6.51
N LYS A 228 10.06 -2.44 7.05
CA LYS A 228 9.82 -1.02 6.78
C LYS A 228 10.13 -0.71 5.33
N ILE A 229 9.28 0.08 4.67
CA ILE A 229 9.51 0.47 3.28
C ILE A 229 10.87 1.12 3.08
N ARG A 230 11.25 2.04 3.97
CA ARG A 230 12.54 2.72 3.89
C ARG A 230 13.72 1.75 3.97
N ASP A 231 13.67 0.77 4.87
CA ASP A 231 14.74 -0.22 5.05
C ASP A 231 14.83 -1.15 3.84
N LEU A 232 13.66 -1.51 3.28
CA LEU A 232 13.57 -2.30 2.05
C LEU A 232 14.18 -1.57 0.85
N LEU A 233 13.78 -0.32 0.62
CA LEU A 233 14.33 0.49 -0.47
C LEU A 233 15.84 0.68 -0.34
N ASN A 234 16.34 0.93 0.88
CA ASN A 234 17.77 1.04 1.14
C ASN A 234 18.53 -0.28 0.88
N ARG A 235 17.96 -1.42 1.30
CA ARG A 235 18.57 -2.74 1.10
C ARG A 235 18.74 -3.09 -0.38
N TYR A 236 17.74 -2.74 -1.20
CA TYR A 236 17.72 -3.03 -2.62
C TYR A 236 18.11 -1.83 -3.48
N ALA A 237 18.62 -0.75 -2.85
CA ALA A 237 19.09 0.42 -3.58
C ALA A 237 20.11 0.04 -4.64
N ILE A 238 19.84 0.45 -5.88
CA ILE A 238 20.81 0.43 -6.95
C ILE A 238 21.23 1.87 -7.18
N GLU A 239 22.50 2.07 -7.19
CA GLU A 239 23.09 3.32 -7.65
C GLU A 239 23.04 3.35 -9.18
N GLN A 240 21.97 3.89 -9.69
CA GLN A 240 21.64 3.95 -11.13
C GLN A 240 21.40 5.40 -11.53
N TYR A 241 21.85 5.75 -12.72
CA TYR A 241 21.73 7.07 -13.30
C TYR A 241 21.14 6.99 -14.70
N ASN A 242 20.25 7.90 -15.02
CA ASN A 242 19.78 8.14 -16.37
C ASN A 242 20.55 9.33 -16.95
N LEU A 243 21.18 9.10 -18.08
CA LEU A 243 21.93 10.10 -18.83
C LEU A 243 21.28 10.28 -20.19
N THR A 244 20.89 11.50 -20.51
CA THR A 244 20.41 11.89 -21.84
C THR A 244 21.46 12.81 -22.49
N VAL A 245 21.80 12.50 -23.72
CA VAL A 245 22.75 13.26 -24.51
C VAL A 245 22.14 13.66 -25.85
N LYS A 246 22.72 14.63 -26.57
CA LYS A 246 22.28 14.91 -27.92
C LYS A 246 22.41 13.67 -28.82
N PRO A 247 21.47 13.44 -29.77
CA PRO A 247 21.48 12.24 -30.62
C PRO A 247 22.79 11.97 -31.32
N GLU A 248 23.45 13.01 -31.82
CA GLU A 248 24.77 12.94 -32.50
C GLU A 248 25.89 12.43 -31.61
N HIS A 249 25.77 12.61 -30.28
CA HIS A 249 26.79 12.20 -29.29
C HIS A 249 26.48 10.85 -28.64
N PHE A 250 25.34 10.21 -28.96
CA PHE A 250 24.87 9.02 -28.25
C PHE A 250 25.83 7.82 -28.29
N GLN A 251 26.36 7.52 -29.48
CA GLN A 251 27.26 6.37 -29.63
C GLN A 251 28.62 6.63 -28.92
N LEU A 252 29.15 7.85 -29.00
CA LEU A 252 30.37 8.25 -28.32
C LEU A 252 30.18 8.13 -26.79
N ALA A 253 29.10 8.69 -26.28
CA ALA A 253 28.77 8.60 -24.84
C ALA A 253 28.62 7.14 -24.36
N ALA A 254 27.88 6.30 -25.10
CA ALA A 254 27.71 4.90 -24.78
C ALA A 254 29.02 4.13 -24.73
N ASN A 255 29.94 4.40 -25.65
CA ASN A 255 31.25 3.74 -25.69
C ASN A 255 32.12 4.17 -24.50
N LEU A 256 32.22 5.47 -24.21
CA LEU A 256 32.98 6.00 -23.08
C LEU A 256 32.50 5.44 -21.76
N ILE A 257 31.16 5.39 -21.55
CA ILE A 257 30.57 4.87 -20.31
C ILE A 257 30.84 3.38 -20.14
N ARG A 258 30.74 2.57 -21.22
CA ARG A 258 31.04 1.13 -21.16
C ARG A 258 32.47 0.82 -20.79
N GLN A 259 33.41 1.68 -21.10
CA GLN A 259 34.83 1.53 -20.77
C GLN A 259 35.18 1.92 -19.34
N ASN A 260 34.28 2.59 -18.62
CA ASN A 260 34.52 3.03 -17.25
C ASN A 260 34.52 1.82 -16.28
N SER A 261 35.60 1.72 -15.50
CA SER A 261 35.87 0.60 -14.60
C SER A 261 34.87 0.46 -13.45
N HIS A 262 34.17 1.54 -13.06
CA HIS A 262 33.19 1.62 -11.99
C HIS A 262 31.77 1.29 -12.46
N VAL A 263 31.57 1.12 -13.77
CA VAL A 263 30.28 0.74 -14.34
C VAL A 263 30.10 -0.77 -14.30
N ARG A 264 28.93 -1.19 -13.78
CA ARG A 264 28.51 -2.59 -13.77
C ARG A 264 27.71 -2.94 -15.03
N LYS A 265 26.79 -2.04 -15.46
CA LYS A 265 25.91 -2.28 -16.60
C LYS A 265 25.49 -0.96 -17.24
N VAL A 266 25.40 -0.96 -18.56
CA VAL A 266 24.82 0.14 -19.35
C VAL A 266 23.70 -0.45 -20.21
N THR A 267 22.54 0.16 -20.15
CA THR A 267 21.42 -0.10 -21.06
C THR A 267 21.08 1.16 -21.83
N ALA A 268 20.75 0.99 -23.10
CA ALA A 268 20.45 2.09 -24.01
C ALA A 268 18.99 1.98 -24.47
N HIS A 269 18.25 3.08 -24.39
CA HIS A 269 16.90 3.17 -24.89
C HIS A 269 16.70 4.54 -25.56
N LEU A 270 16.46 4.54 -26.87
CA LEU A 270 16.40 5.80 -27.66
C LEU A 270 17.66 6.67 -27.44
N ASN A 271 17.49 7.87 -26.90
CA ASN A 271 18.56 8.82 -26.62
C ASN A 271 19.00 8.83 -25.14
N GLN A 272 18.54 7.86 -24.35
CA GLN A 272 18.84 7.75 -22.92
C GLN A 272 19.71 6.54 -22.63
N LEU A 273 20.75 6.74 -21.83
CA LEU A 273 21.62 5.70 -21.30
C LEU A 273 21.30 5.53 -19.81
N THR A 274 20.98 4.31 -19.42
CA THR A 274 20.83 3.95 -18.01
C THR A 274 22.12 3.28 -17.56
N VAL A 275 22.80 3.90 -16.60
CA VAL A 275 24.12 3.48 -16.10
C VAL A 275 23.97 2.97 -14.68
N ILE A 276 24.42 1.75 -14.42
CA ILE A 276 24.42 1.14 -13.08
C ILE A 276 25.87 1.04 -12.60
N SER A 277 26.14 1.59 -11.42
CA SER A 277 27.46 1.52 -10.79
C SER A 277 27.74 0.14 -10.18
N LYS A 278 29.00 -0.14 -9.92
CA LYS A 278 29.40 -1.18 -8.96
C LYS A 278 29.01 -0.72 -7.54
N PRO A 279 28.71 -1.64 -6.61
CA PRO A 279 28.32 -1.28 -5.26
C PRO A 279 29.36 -0.39 -4.56
N GLY A 280 28.91 0.76 -4.02
CA GLY A 280 29.76 1.71 -3.31
C GLY A 280 30.70 2.57 -4.18
N GLU A 281 30.63 2.45 -5.51
CA GLU A 281 31.51 3.16 -6.43
C GLU A 281 30.82 4.30 -7.20
N SER A 282 29.58 4.59 -6.86
CA SER A 282 28.71 5.55 -7.55
C SER A 282 29.32 6.96 -7.68
N SER A 283 29.90 7.47 -6.61
CA SER A 283 30.48 8.82 -6.62
C SER A 283 31.67 8.92 -7.58
N LYS A 284 32.58 7.93 -7.54
CA LYS A 284 33.74 7.87 -8.47
C LYS A 284 33.27 7.68 -9.90
N MET A 285 32.35 6.76 -10.12
CA MET A 285 31.74 6.52 -11.43
C MET A 285 31.16 7.82 -12.01
N THR A 286 30.37 8.55 -11.22
CA THR A 286 29.71 9.78 -11.65
C THR A 286 30.74 10.86 -12.06
N GLU A 287 31.73 11.07 -11.20
CA GLU A 287 32.81 12.05 -11.45
C GLU A 287 33.56 11.72 -12.74
N GLU A 288 34.06 10.49 -12.89
CA GLU A 288 34.82 10.06 -14.06
C GLU A 288 33.99 10.08 -15.36
N ILE A 289 32.72 9.63 -15.31
CA ILE A 289 31.84 9.65 -16.48
C ILE A 289 31.56 11.09 -16.93
N LEU A 290 31.17 11.97 -16.02
CA LEU A 290 30.83 13.34 -16.35
C LEU A 290 32.08 14.09 -16.90
N TYR A 291 33.21 13.89 -16.23
CA TYR A 291 34.49 14.50 -16.71
C TYR A 291 34.91 13.98 -18.09
N GLY A 292 34.84 12.65 -18.29
CA GLY A 292 35.18 12.02 -19.57
C GLY A 292 34.26 12.46 -20.72
N LEU A 293 32.96 12.56 -20.48
CA LEU A 293 31.98 12.99 -21.47
C LEU A 293 32.18 14.46 -21.86
N VAL A 294 32.35 15.35 -20.87
CA VAL A 294 32.57 16.80 -21.13
C VAL A 294 33.86 17.04 -21.90
N ASN A 295 34.95 16.39 -21.50
CA ASN A 295 36.24 16.51 -22.19
C ASN A 295 36.22 15.95 -23.61
N SER A 296 35.33 15.00 -23.89
CA SER A 296 35.14 14.46 -25.25
C SER A 296 34.14 15.26 -26.09
N GLY A 297 33.71 16.44 -25.62
CA GLY A 297 32.78 17.32 -26.32
C GLY A 297 31.34 16.80 -26.36
N VAL A 298 30.96 15.81 -25.51
CA VAL A 298 29.60 15.29 -25.43
C VAL A 298 28.70 16.29 -24.71
N VAL A 299 27.63 16.71 -25.37
CA VAL A 299 26.60 17.58 -24.75
C VAL A 299 25.62 16.74 -23.98
N ILE A 300 25.68 16.85 -22.66
CA ILE A 300 24.73 16.21 -21.71
C ILE A 300 23.53 17.14 -21.60
N THR A 301 22.32 16.60 -21.85
CA THR A 301 21.07 17.34 -21.70
C THR A 301 20.40 17.05 -20.37
N GLU A 302 20.61 15.84 -19.82
CA GLU A 302 20.06 15.45 -18.52
C GLU A 302 20.98 14.41 -17.86
N PHE A 303 21.18 14.55 -16.55
CA PHE A 303 21.82 13.54 -15.71
C PHE A 303 21.08 13.44 -14.39
N THR A 304 20.32 12.34 -14.21
CA THR A 304 19.42 12.20 -13.08
C THR A 304 19.68 10.89 -12.35
N PRO A 305 19.94 10.91 -11.02
CA PRO A 305 19.99 9.70 -10.24
C PRO A 305 18.63 9.03 -10.19
N THR A 306 18.58 7.75 -10.52
CA THR A 306 17.35 6.95 -10.43
C THR A 306 17.30 6.30 -9.07
N ARG A 307 16.25 6.58 -8.32
CA ARG A 307 16.02 5.90 -7.04
C ARG A 307 15.35 4.57 -7.29
N THR A 308 15.85 3.53 -6.61
CA THR A 308 15.16 2.24 -6.55
C THR A 308 13.77 2.45 -6.00
N ASN A 309 12.77 1.99 -6.71
CA ASN A 309 11.38 2.00 -6.26
C ASN A 309 11.00 0.66 -5.64
N LEU A 310 9.80 0.60 -5.04
CA LEU A 310 9.30 -0.62 -4.40
C LEU A 310 9.09 -1.76 -5.42
N GLU A 311 8.85 -1.42 -6.69
CA GLU A 311 8.68 -2.41 -7.77
C GLU A 311 9.99 -3.13 -8.06
N ASP A 312 11.09 -2.40 -8.20
CA ASP A 312 12.42 -2.97 -8.36
C ASP A 312 12.81 -3.86 -7.17
N ALA A 313 12.54 -3.38 -5.95
CA ALA A 313 12.81 -4.15 -4.73
C ALA A 313 11.95 -5.43 -4.68
N PHE A 314 10.68 -5.35 -5.05
CA PHE A 314 9.75 -6.47 -5.08
C PHE A 314 10.19 -7.58 -6.06
N PHE A 315 10.56 -7.21 -7.28
CA PHE A 315 11.05 -8.18 -8.27
C PHE A 315 12.30 -8.92 -7.79
N ARG A 316 13.19 -8.24 -7.08
CA ARG A 316 14.40 -8.87 -6.50
C ARG A 316 14.07 -9.83 -5.38
N VAL A 317 13.18 -9.43 -4.47
CA VAL A 317 12.68 -10.33 -3.42
C VAL A 317 12.10 -11.60 -4.04
N LEU A 318 11.32 -11.48 -5.12
CA LEU A 318 10.77 -12.65 -5.83
C LEU A 318 11.86 -13.53 -6.46
N GLN A 319 12.87 -12.93 -7.07
CA GLN A 319 14.00 -13.67 -7.67
C GLN A 319 14.83 -14.40 -6.62
N GLU A 320 15.16 -13.74 -5.50
CA GLU A 320 15.87 -14.36 -4.37
C GLU A 320 15.09 -15.57 -3.82
N TYR A 321 13.77 -15.44 -3.73
CA TYR A 321 12.91 -16.51 -3.22
C TYR A 321 12.83 -17.72 -4.17
N GLN A 322 12.79 -17.48 -5.50
CA GLN A 322 12.76 -18.55 -6.51
C GLN A 322 14.09 -19.33 -6.63
N GLN A 323 15.21 -18.74 -6.20
CA GLN A 323 16.52 -19.39 -6.18
C GLN A 323 16.73 -20.30 -4.96
N VAL A 324 15.85 -20.21 -3.96
CA VAL A 324 15.93 -20.96 -2.70
C VAL A 324 14.95 -22.15 -2.67
N GLU A 325 13.92 -22.15 -3.56
CA GLU A 325 13.06 -23.31 -3.82
C GLU A 325 13.69 -24.27 -4.86
#